data_e291172348ee2f382816e4e657e20e44
#
_entry.id   e291172348ee2f382816e4e657e20e44
#
_cell.length_a   1.000
_cell.length_b   1.000
_cell.length_c   1.000
_cell.angle_alpha   90.00
_cell.angle_beta   90.00
_cell.angle_gamma   90.00
#
_symmetry.space_group_name_H-M   'P 1'
#
loop_
_entity.id
_entity.type
_entity.pdbx_description
1 polymer ?
#
loop_
_entity_poly.entity_id
_entity_poly.type
_entity_poly.pdbx_seq_one_letter_code
_entity_poly.pdbx_strand_id
1 'polypeptide(L)'
;DGNLSPFIVRSPSISSMDTKVFLFPTVITDRYCFMRTMRKEVDFTTFKGFLGEDLVYDKQENALFSYILYNDDFINKEEVSLTSEPRNPEIAICQTLDAPDLVEAYEKGQLKGKLKEIAANLSEESNPVVMLLKKKK
;
A
#
# COMPACT_ATOMS: atom_id res chain seq x y z
N ASP A 1 5.43 -30.27 10.19
CA ASP A 1 4.31 -29.56 10.86
C ASP A 1 4.88 -28.41 11.67
N GLY A 2 5.08 -27.27 11.01
CA GLY A 2 5.54 -26.07 11.69
C GLY A 2 4.42 -25.51 12.55
N ASN A 3 4.60 -25.44 13.85
CA ASN A 3 3.77 -24.67 14.76
C ASN A 3 3.82 -23.20 14.35
N LEU A 4 2.90 -22.79 13.48
CA LEU A 4 2.67 -21.38 13.19
C LEU A 4 2.03 -20.74 14.41
N SER A 5 2.83 -20.14 15.27
CA SER A 5 2.30 -19.28 16.32
C SER A 5 1.56 -18.13 15.66
N PRO A 6 0.28 -17.88 15.99
CA PRO A 6 -0.44 -16.77 15.42
C PRO A 6 0.26 -15.46 15.81
N PHE A 7 0.63 -14.66 14.81
CA PHE A 7 1.25 -13.36 15.04
C PHE A 7 0.26 -12.35 15.63
N ILE A 8 -0.99 -12.46 15.23
CA ILE A 8 -2.09 -11.62 15.73
C ILE A 8 -3.21 -12.54 16.20
N VAL A 9 -3.55 -12.41 17.48
CA VAL A 9 -4.70 -13.09 18.05
C VAL A 9 -5.80 -12.08 18.32
N ARG A 10 -6.96 -12.33 17.73
CA ARG A 10 -8.15 -11.53 17.98
C ARG A 10 -8.93 -12.11 19.17
N SER A 11 -8.92 -11.41 20.30
CA SER A 11 -9.67 -11.81 21.48
C SER A 11 -10.25 -10.58 22.18
N PRO A 12 -11.54 -10.57 22.57
CA PRO A 12 -12.55 -11.59 22.31
C PRO A 12 -13.00 -11.65 20.85
N SER A 13 -13.75 -12.69 20.52
CA SER A 13 -14.41 -12.81 19.22
C SER A 13 -15.33 -11.61 18.96
N ILE A 14 -15.26 -11.04 17.77
CA ILE A 14 -15.98 -9.80 17.44
C ILE A 14 -17.32 -10.15 16.81
N SER A 15 -18.42 -9.89 17.51
CA SER A 15 -19.78 -10.00 16.99
C SER A 15 -20.29 -8.73 16.32
N SER A 16 -19.67 -7.57 16.59
CA SER A 16 -20.04 -6.26 16.05
C SER A 16 -18.81 -5.41 15.82
N MET A 17 -18.87 -4.53 14.80
CA MET A 17 -17.80 -3.59 14.50
C MET A 17 -17.85 -2.31 15.34
N ASP A 18 -18.89 -2.12 16.14
CA ASP A 18 -19.10 -0.88 16.88
C ASP A 18 -17.97 -0.65 17.90
N THR A 19 -17.38 0.53 17.86
CA THR A 19 -16.26 0.98 18.70
C THR A 19 -14.97 0.15 18.63
N LYS A 20 -14.81 -0.72 17.60
CA LYS A 20 -13.65 -1.60 17.48
C LYS A 20 -12.76 -1.22 16.30
N VAL A 21 -11.49 -1.43 16.50
CA VAL A 21 -10.47 -1.29 15.46
C VAL A 21 -10.13 -2.67 14.93
N PHE A 22 -10.19 -2.83 13.61
CA PHE A 22 -9.76 -4.05 12.93
C PHE A 22 -8.35 -3.85 12.45
N LEU A 23 -7.56 -4.90 12.54
CA LEU A 23 -6.18 -4.94 12.08
C LEU A 23 -6.06 -5.96 10.94
N PHE A 24 -5.57 -5.50 9.80
CA PHE A 24 -5.39 -6.32 8.61
C PHE A 24 -3.91 -6.35 8.25
N PRO A 25 -3.22 -7.50 8.36
CA PRO A 25 -1.90 -7.67 7.77
C PRO A 25 -2.01 -7.52 6.24
N THR A 26 -1.09 -6.76 5.65
CA THR A 26 -1.03 -6.54 4.20
C THR A 26 0.19 -7.22 3.58
N VAL A 27 1.37 -6.95 4.10
CA VAL A 27 2.63 -7.55 3.62
C VAL A 27 3.44 -8.03 4.82
N ILE A 28 3.90 -9.28 4.77
CA ILE A 28 4.76 -9.86 5.80
C ILE A 28 6.10 -10.23 5.17
N THR A 29 7.18 -9.74 5.78
CA THR A 29 8.56 -10.09 5.46
C THR A 29 9.22 -10.76 6.66
N ASP A 30 10.48 -11.17 6.52
CA ASP A 30 11.22 -11.73 7.65
C ASP A 30 11.36 -10.73 8.81
N ARG A 31 11.60 -9.45 8.51
CA ARG A 31 11.75 -8.40 9.51
C ARG A 31 10.46 -7.64 9.80
N TYR A 32 9.68 -7.29 8.78
CA TYR A 32 8.57 -6.36 8.91
C TYR A 32 7.21 -7.05 8.74
N CYS A 33 6.23 -6.60 9.51
CA CYS A 33 4.81 -6.90 9.27
C CYS A 33 4.07 -5.59 9.04
N PHE A 34 3.68 -5.35 7.79
CA PHE A 34 2.86 -4.21 7.40
C PHE A 34 1.40 -4.54 7.63
N MET A 35 0.67 -3.60 8.21
CA MET A 35 -0.71 -3.77 8.63
C MET A 35 -1.49 -2.49 8.38
N ARG A 36 -2.80 -2.62 8.22
CA ARG A 36 -3.72 -1.50 8.19
C ARG A 36 -4.77 -1.66 9.27
N THR A 37 -5.02 -0.60 10.02
CA THR A 37 -6.20 -0.54 10.89
C THR A 37 -7.40 -0.09 10.09
N MET A 38 -8.59 -0.48 10.54
CA MET A 38 -9.85 0.00 10.01
C MET A 38 -10.87 0.16 11.13
N ARG A 39 -11.55 1.30 11.16
CA ARG A 39 -12.67 1.57 12.07
C ARG A 39 -13.96 1.56 11.27
N LYS A 40 -15.09 1.29 11.91
CA LYS A 40 -16.43 1.38 11.29
C LYS A 40 -16.89 2.82 11.07
N GLU A 41 -16.00 3.77 11.09
CA GLU A 41 -16.29 5.18 10.85
C GLU A 41 -15.99 5.51 9.38
N VAL A 42 -16.98 6.00 8.66
CA VAL A 42 -16.81 6.46 7.28
C VAL A 42 -16.64 7.96 7.28
N ASP A 43 -15.55 8.42 6.70
CA ASP A 43 -15.37 9.85 6.48
C ASP A 43 -16.14 10.29 5.23
N PHE A 44 -17.32 10.84 5.44
CA PHE A 44 -18.15 11.36 4.37
C PHE A 44 -17.64 12.66 3.76
N THR A 45 -16.68 13.35 4.36
CA THR A 45 -16.14 14.60 3.85
C THR A 45 -15.07 14.38 2.78
N THR A 46 -14.26 13.35 2.97
CA THR A 46 -13.18 13.01 2.01
C THR A 46 -13.53 11.87 1.07
N PHE A 47 -14.64 11.16 1.30
CA PHE A 47 -15.04 9.95 0.58
C PHE A 47 -13.95 8.86 0.51
N LYS A 48 -12.96 8.90 1.39
CA LYS A 48 -11.84 7.92 1.44
C LYS A 48 -12.21 6.57 2.08
N GLY A 49 -13.51 6.34 2.32
CA GLY A 49 -13.98 5.08 2.90
C GLY A 49 -13.80 5.03 4.42
N PHE A 50 -13.47 3.85 4.95
CA PHE A 50 -13.30 3.67 6.39
C PHE A 50 -12.01 4.32 6.88
N LEU A 51 -12.08 5.02 8.01
CA LEU A 51 -10.91 5.57 8.68
C LEU A 51 -9.95 4.46 9.10
N GLY A 52 -8.69 4.63 8.81
CA GLY A 52 -7.64 3.67 9.13
C GLY A 52 -6.25 4.29 9.10
N GLU A 53 -5.30 3.58 9.67
CA GLU A 53 -3.90 3.97 9.74
C GLU A 53 -3.05 2.83 9.20
N ASP A 54 -2.00 3.17 8.47
CA ASP A 54 -1.00 2.22 7.99
C ASP A 54 0.11 2.10 9.04
N LEU A 55 0.33 0.86 9.50
CA LEU A 55 1.26 0.52 10.57
C LEU A 55 2.27 -0.52 10.09
N VAL A 56 3.48 -0.43 10.60
CA VAL A 56 4.52 -1.44 10.42
C VAL A 56 5.08 -1.89 11.76
N TYR A 57 5.08 -3.20 11.98
CA TYR A 57 5.74 -3.81 13.12
C TYR A 57 7.12 -4.31 12.70
N ASP A 58 8.17 -3.80 13.34
CA ASP A 58 9.54 -4.29 13.21
C ASP A 58 9.78 -5.40 14.22
N LYS A 59 9.95 -6.63 13.73
CA LYS A 59 10.16 -7.81 14.56
C LYS A 59 11.50 -7.82 15.28
N GLN A 60 12.52 -7.12 14.74
CA GLN A 60 13.83 -7.03 15.36
C GLN A 60 13.86 -6.02 16.51
N GLU A 61 13.24 -4.87 16.30
CA GLU A 61 13.16 -3.82 17.31
C GLU A 61 12.02 -4.06 18.30
N ASN A 62 11.12 -5.00 17.98
CA ASN A 62 9.89 -5.27 18.73
C ASN A 62 9.05 -3.98 18.94
N ALA A 63 8.93 -3.19 17.88
CA ALA A 63 8.30 -1.88 17.92
C ALA A 63 7.30 -1.70 16.78
N LEU A 64 6.27 -0.87 17.04
CA LEU A 64 5.23 -0.54 16.08
C LEU A 64 5.37 0.93 15.68
N PHE A 65 5.33 1.19 14.36
CA PHE A 65 5.45 2.52 13.78
C PHE A 65 4.30 2.79 12.81
N SER A 66 3.90 4.04 12.69
CA SER A 66 3.15 4.53 11.53
C SER A 66 4.11 4.69 10.36
N TYR A 67 3.64 4.44 9.15
CA TYR A 67 4.47 4.63 7.96
C TYR A 67 3.66 5.27 6.82
N ILE A 68 4.38 5.93 5.92
CA ILE A 68 3.88 6.40 4.64
C ILE A 68 4.84 5.93 3.57
N LEU A 69 4.31 5.32 2.52
CA LEU A 69 5.09 4.95 1.35
C LEU A 69 4.90 5.99 0.25
N TYR A 70 5.99 6.32 -0.41
CA TYR A 70 5.98 7.23 -1.55
C TYR A 70 6.52 6.55 -2.79
N ASN A 71 5.90 6.84 -3.92
CA ASN A 71 6.48 6.55 -5.22
C ASN A 71 7.53 7.63 -5.52
N ASP A 72 8.80 7.23 -5.52
CA ASP A 72 9.92 8.16 -5.70
C ASP A 72 10.12 8.58 -7.17
N ASP A 73 9.42 7.96 -8.12
CA ASP A 73 9.40 8.37 -9.52
C ASP A 73 8.54 9.63 -9.76
N PHE A 74 7.72 10.03 -8.78
CA PHE A 74 7.05 11.33 -8.75
C PHE A 74 7.85 12.37 -7.98
N ILE A 75 8.05 13.55 -8.56
CA ILE A 75 8.81 14.65 -7.93
C ILE A 75 8.12 15.07 -6.62
N ASN A 76 6.80 15.12 -6.61
CA ASN A 76 5.99 15.51 -5.45
C ASN A 76 5.74 14.37 -4.46
N LYS A 77 6.43 13.22 -4.62
CA LYS A 77 6.31 12.05 -3.74
C LYS A 77 4.87 11.60 -3.57
N GLU A 78 4.31 11.01 -4.60
CA GLU A 78 2.94 10.48 -4.55
C GLU A 78 2.83 9.31 -3.56
N GLU A 79 1.83 9.36 -2.69
CA GLU A 79 1.61 8.32 -1.69
C GLU A 79 1.12 7.02 -2.35
N VAL A 80 1.67 5.90 -1.89
CA VAL A 80 1.30 4.55 -2.33
C VAL A 80 0.78 3.75 -1.15
N SER A 81 -0.39 3.17 -1.30
CA SER A 81 -0.99 2.30 -0.28
C SER A 81 -0.69 0.83 -0.54
N LEU A 82 -0.33 0.09 0.51
CA LEU A 82 -0.23 -1.37 0.50
C LEU A 82 -1.65 -1.98 0.62
N THR A 83 -2.42 -1.97 -0.47
CA THR A 83 -3.84 -2.35 -0.40
C THR A 83 -4.15 -3.79 -0.80
N SER A 84 -3.23 -4.49 -1.44
CA SER A 84 -3.48 -5.84 -1.93
C SER A 84 -2.35 -6.80 -1.61
N GLU A 85 -2.68 -8.02 -1.21
CA GLU A 85 -1.74 -9.13 -1.21
C GLU A 85 -1.53 -9.61 -2.64
N PRO A 86 -0.37 -9.36 -3.26
CA PRO A 86 -0.06 -9.98 -4.53
C PRO A 86 0.04 -11.50 -4.32
N ARG A 87 -0.47 -12.27 -5.25
CA ARG A 87 -0.34 -13.75 -5.22
C ARG A 87 1.12 -14.23 -5.27
N ASN A 88 2.02 -13.37 -5.73
CA ASN A 88 3.46 -13.66 -5.77
C ASN A 88 4.11 -13.09 -4.49
N PRO A 89 4.74 -13.93 -3.64
CA PRO A 89 5.35 -13.50 -2.38
C PRO A 89 6.55 -12.56 -2.56
N GLU A 90 7.13 -12.46 -3.75
CA GLU A 90 8.22 -11.52 -4.05
C GLU A 90 7.73 -10.10 -4.34
N ILE A 91 6.46 -9.95 -4.69
CA ILE A 91 5.84 -8.66 -5.02
C ILE A 91 5.18 -8.11 -3.77
N ALA A 92 5.56 -6.91 -3.35
CA ALA A 92 4.96 -6.23 -2.23
C ALA A 92 3.72 -5.40 -2.64
N ILE A 93 3.76 -4.79 -3.82
CA ILE A 93 2.67 -3.97 -4.36
C ILE A 93 2.51 -4.27 -5.85
N CYS A 94 1.26 -4.31 -6.28
CA CYS A 94 0.89 -4.24 -7.68
C CYS A 94 -0.14 -3.11 -7.82
N GLN A 95 0.23 -2.04 -8.52
CA GLN A 95 -0.63 -0.89 -8.75
C GLN A 95 -0.74 -0.63 -10.26
N THR A 96 -1.94 -0.28 -10.69
CA THR A 96 -2.18 0.15 -12.05
C THR A 96 -2.17 1.67 -12.09
N LEU A 97 -1.40 2.25 -13.02
CA LEU A 97 -1.31 3.68 -13.25
C LEU A 97 -1.95 3.97 -14.61
N ASP A 98 -2.94 4.83 -14.64
CA ASP A 98 -3.68 5.14 -15.86
C ASP A 98 -2.84 5.99 -16.81
N ALA A 99 -2.90 5.67 -18.11
CA ALA A 99 -2.08 6.33 -19.11
C ALA A 99 -2.37 7.84 -19.24
N PRO A 100 -3.63 8.32 -19.23
CA PRO A 100 -3.93 9.74 -19.24
C PRO A 100 -3.28 10.51 -18.10
N ASP A 101 -3.33 9.96 -16.88
CA ASP A 101 -2.74 10.60 -15.69
C ASP A 101 -1.21 10.67 -15.81
N LEU A 102 -0.58 9.62 -16.36
CA LEU A 102 0.86 9.61 -16.59
C LEU A 102 1.30 10.58 -17.69
N VAL A 103 0.52 10.72 -18.75
CA VAL A 103 0.78 11.70 -19.84
C VAL A 103 0.69 13.11 -19.26
N GLU A 104 -0.37 13.42 -18.53
CA GLU A 104 -0.54 14.72 -17.88
C GLU A 104 0.60 15.03 -16.89
N ALA A 105 0.98 14.06 -16.06
CA ALA A 105 2.09 14.20 -15.11
C ALA A 105 3.44 14.40 -15.83
N TYR A 106 3.63 13.75 -16.98
CA TYR A 106 4.83 13.93 -17.80
C TYR A 106 4.89 15.34 -18.40
N GLU A 107 3.79 15.83 -18.98
CA GLU A 107 3.71 17.18 -19.55
C GLU A 107 3.92 18.28 -18.51
N LYS A 108 3.44 18.06 -17.29
CA LYS A 108 3.67 18.96 -16.14
C LYS A 108 5.08 18.85 -15.54
N GLY A 109 5.93 17.97 -16.05
CA GLY A 109 7.28 17.75 -15.54
C GLY A 109 7.33 17.15 -14.14
N GLN A 110 6.30 16.41 -13.73
CA GLN A 110 6.16 15.84 -12.38
C GLN A 110 6.81 14.47 -12.22
N LEU A 111 7.28 13.87 -13.31
CA LEU A 111 7.87 12.54 -13.32
C LEU A 111 9.40 12.59 -13.43
N LYS A 112 10.05 11.60 -12.78
CA LYS A 112 11.50 11.35 -12.91
C LYS A 112 11.76 9.85 -13.07
N GLY A 113 13.04 9.49 -13.26
CA GLY A 113 13.48 8.10 -13.35
C GLY A 113 12.81 7.32 -14.46
N LYS A 114 12.59 6.04 -14.21
CA LYS A 114 12.06 5.10 -15.22
C LYS A 114 10.62 5.39 -15.63
N LEU A 115 9.81 5.88 -14.71
CA LEU A 115 8.42 6.20 -14.99
C LEU A 115 8.31 7.37 -16.00
N LYS A 116 9.21 8.36 -15.91
CA LYS A 116 9.31 9.45 -16.89
C LYS A 116 9.64 8.93 -18.28
N GLU A 117 10.57 7.97 -18.41
CA GLU A 117 10.93 7.36 -19.71
C GLU A 117 9.76 6.59 -20.31
N ILE A 118 9.00 5.88 -19.50
CA ILE A 118 7.79 5.17 -19.91
C ILE A 118 6.73 6.17 -20.38
N ALA A 119 6.42 7.17 -19.56
CA ALA A 119 5.39 8.16 -19.85
C ALA A 119 5.67 8.97 -21.12
N ALA A 120 6.93 9.23 -21.45
CA ALA A 120 7.33 9.90 -22.69
C ALA A 120 6.89 9.16 -23.97
N ASN A 121 6.57 7.86 -23.88
CA ASN A 121 6.15 7.04 -25.01
C ASN A 121 4.66 6.64 -24.93
N LEU A 122 3.90 7.19 -23.97
CA LEU A 122 2.47 6.94 -23.83
C LEU A 122 1.65 8.01 -24.57
N SER A 123 0.44 7.62 -24.94
CA SER A 123 -0.67 8.50 -25.31
C SER A 123 -1.84 8.28 -24.35
N GLU A 124 -2.80 9.17 -24.34
CA GLU A 124 -4.02 9.03 -23.53
C GLU A 124 -4.80 7.74 -23.83
N GLU A 125 -4.65 7.19 -25.04
CA GLU A 125 -5.29 5.94 -25.50
C GLU A 125 -4.47 4.70 -25.17
N SER A 126 -3.29 4.85 -24.58
CA SER A 126 -2.43 3.72 -24.21
C SER A 126 -3.03 2.90 -23.09
N ASN A 127 -2.66 1.61 -23.04
CA ASN A 127 -3.02 0.77 -21.91
C ASN A 127 -2.38 1.28 -20.60
N PRO A 128 -3.04 1.05 -19.46
CA PRO A 128 -2.47 1.38 -18.15
C PRO A 128 -1.11 0.72 -17.91
N VAL A 129 -0.25 1.40 -17.17
CA VAL A 129 1.06 0.90 -16.76
C VAL A 129 0.94 0.15 -15.46
N VAL A 130 1.48 -1.07 -15.39
CA VAL A 130 1.52 -1.85 -14.15
C VAL A 130 2.83 -1.59 -13.43
N MET A 131 2.73 -1.00 -12.25
CA MET A 131 3.85 -0.80 -11.33
C MET A 131 3.94 -1.97 -10.35
N LEU A 132 5.12 -2.58 -10.27
CA LEU A 132 5.40 -3.67 -9.34
C LEU A 132 6.52 -3.26 -8.38
N LEU A 133 6.22 -3.24 -7.09
CA LEU A 133 7.24 -3.13 -6.05
C LEU A 133 7.65 -4.52 -5.58
N LYS A 134 8.95 -4.80 -5.66
CA LYS A 134 9.52 -6.06 -5.18
C LYS A 134 10.14 -5.88 -3.80
N LYS A 135 10.02 -6.91 -2.98
CA LYS A 135 10.76 -6.97 -1.71
C LYS A 135 12.25 -7.02 -2.00
N LYS A 136 13.04 -6.15 -1.36
CA LYS A 136 14.50 -6.33 -1.34
C LYS A 136 14.83 -7.52 -0.44
N LYS A 137 15.71 -8.38 -0.94
CA LYS A 137 16.34 -9.44 -0.14
C LYS A 137 17.37 -8.85 0.81
#